data_657dd109555d2e7b4a17011624018b9e
#
_entry.id   657dd109555d2e7b4a17011624018b9e
#
_cell.length_a   1.000
_cell.length_b   1.000
_cell.length_c   1.000
_cell.angle_alpha   90.00
_cell.angle_beta   90.00
_cell.angle_gamma   90.00
#
_symmetry.space_group_name_H-M   'P 1'
#
loop_
_entity.id
_entity.type
_entity.pdbx_description
1 polymer ?
#
loop_
_entity_poly.entity_id
_entity_poly.type
_entity_poly.pdbx_seq_one_letter_code
_entity_poly.pdbx_strand_id
1 'polypeptide(L)'
;MDTYDWNAIVDGLNRYLHLRSIPIGMKLFETVEEMQAIPKIRRPRARHTTDQIVAQARQLGWTVGITMADLIGAQCGAVIGLHPQDSEWLSGTRMAGVWFQTIEDASAHQRAMDVVPYGRYRAMAVSPLTAGRLNPPDICLIYGTPGQMIFFINGLQWTGYRKLSFTSVGESACADSWGKALRTGEPALTIPCYAERRYGGVADDELLMAIPPCFMPKVIDGLAALFKNGLRYPVPPYGIQSDAGAGLAVSYADKEKKA
;
A
#
# COMPACT_ATOMS: atom_id res chain seq x y z
N MET A 1 19.82 10.54 -7.16
CA MET A 1 18.55 10.15 -6.51
C MET A 1 17.42 10.73 -7.35
N ASP A 2 16.52 9.90 -7.81
CA ASP A 2 15.40 10.37 -8.62
C ASP A 2 14.49 11.27 -7.78
N THR A 3 14.29 12.48 -8.25
CA THR A 3 13.37 13.44 -7.62
C THR A 3 12.02 13.32 -8.31
N TYR A 4 10.98 12.95 -7.59
CA TYR A 4 9.63 12.79 -8.13
C TYR A 4 8.80 14.06 -7.90
N ASP A 5 8.03 14.46 -8.91
CA ASP A 5 6.97 15.47 -8.73
C ASP A 5 5.73 14.78 -8.13
N TRP A 6 5.72 14.71 -6.80
CA TRP A 6 4.63 14.05 -6.07
C TRP A 6 3.30 14.77 -6.21
N ASN A 7 3.29 16.09 -6.45
CA ASN A 7 2.05 16.82 -6.71
C ASN A 7 1.44 16.38 -8.03
N ALA A 8 2.21 16.35 -9.11
CA ALA A 8 1.73 15.88 -10.41
C ALA A 8 1.26 14.41 -10.36
N ILE A 9 1.97 13.55 -9.63
CA ILE A 9 1.61 12.13 -9.45
C ILE A 9 0.27 12.01 -8.69
N VAL A 10 0.11 12.70 -7.57
CA VAL A 10 -1.12 12.63 -6.75
C VAL A 10 -2.30 13.27 -7.48
N ASP A 11 -2.08 14.38 -8.19
CA ASP A 11 -3.11 14.99 -9.03
C ASP A 11 -3.56 14.04 -10.14
N GLY A 12 -2.64 13.30 -10.75
CA GLY A 12 -2.95 12.26 -11.73
C GLY A 12 -3.78 11.12 -11.10
N LEU A 13 -3.38 10.61 -9.93
CA LEU A 13 -4.16 9.59 -9.21
C LEU A 13 -5.59 10.07 -8.90
N ASN A 14 -5.71 11.29 -8.37
CA ASN A 14 -7.03 11.86 -8.04
C ASN A 14 -7.88 12.10 -9.29
N ARG A 15 -7.26 12.58 -10.37
CA ARG A 15 -7.94 12.83 -11.65
C ARG A 15 -8.53 11.56 -12.26
N TYR A 16 -7.79 10.46 -12.24
CA TYR A 16 -8.18 9.23 -12.94
C TYR A 16 -8.86 8.20 -12.05
N LEU A 17 -8.60 8.20 -10.75
CA LEU A 17 -9.11 7.20 -9.82
C LEU A 17 -10.08 7.76 -8.77
N HIS A 18 -10.11 9.10 -8.55
CA HIS A 18 -10.96 9.73 -7.52
C HIS A 18 -10.76 9.09 -6.13
N LEU A 19 -9.50 9.03 -5.67
CA LEU A 19 -9.15 8.41 -4.40
C LEU A 19 -9.87 9.11 -3.22
N ARG A 20 -10.30 8.31 -2.23
CA ARG A 20 -10.99 8.82 -1.03
C ARG A 20 -10.02 9.30 0.06
N SER A 21 -8.79 8.82 0.03
CA SER A 21 -7.79 9.12 1.04
C SER A 21 -6.47 9.56 0.42
N ILE A 22 -5.66 10.23 1.22
CA ILE A 22 -4.39 10.80 0.79
C ILE A 22 -3.39 9.68 0.49
N PRO A 23 -2.79 9.63 -0.72
CA PRO A 23 -1.65 8.77 -0.99
C PRO A 23 -0.46 9.13 -0.10
N ILE A 24 0.14 8.15 0.54
CA ILE A 24 1.23 8.37 1.49
C ILE A 24 2.51 7.63 1.10
N GLY A 25 3.64 8.17 1.53
CA GLY A 25 4.93 7.51 1.49
C GLY A 25 5.30 6.94 2.86
N MET A 26 6.00 5.82 2.85
CA MET A 26 6.64 5.22 4.03
C MET A 26 8.14 5.13 3.77
N LYS A 27 8.93 5.46 4.79
CA LYS A 27 10.40 5.38 4.74
C LYS A 27 10.95 4.81 6.03
N LEU A 28 11.93 3.90 5.88
CA LEU A 28 12.70 3.33 6.99
C LEU A 28 14.02 4.07 7.14
N PHE A 29 14.53 4.19 8.36
CA PHE A 29 15.74 4.92 8.68
C PHE A 29 16.69 4.04 9.48
N GLU A 30 17.97 4.08 9.15
CA GLU A 30 19.01 3.34 9.86
C GLU A 30 19.29 3.95 11.24
N THR A 31 19.06 5.27 11.38
CA THR A 31 19.20 5.98 12.67
C THR A 31 17.94 6.78 13.01
N VAL A 32 17.74 7.04 14.29
CA VAL A 32 16.63 7.87 14.78
C VAL A 32 16.84 9.33 14.41
N GLU A 33 18.08 9.77 14.37
CA GLU A 33 18.51 11.13 14.05
C GLU A 33 18.15 11.50 12.60
N GLU A 34 18.36 10.57 11.64
CA GLU A 34 17.95 10.76 10.25
C GLU A 34 16.43 10.97 10.14
N MET A 35 15.64 10.17 10.84
CA MET A 35 14.20 10.35 10.88
C MET A 35 13.81 11.68 11.53
N GLN A 36 14.46 12.07 12.64
CA GLN A 36 14.16 13.32 13.33
C GLN A 36 14.55 14.57 12.53
N ALA A 37 15.50 14.46 11.61
CA ALA A 37 15.90 15.53 10.71
C ALA A 37 14.83 15.87 9.65
N ILE A 38 13.80 15.05 9.48
CA ILE A 38 12.72 15.31 8.53
C ILE A 38 11.92 16.55 8.98
N PRO A 39 11.76 17.57 8.10
CA PRO A 39 11.07 18.81 8.46
C PRO A 39 9.63 18.57 8.93
N LYS A 40 9.26 19.21 10.04
CA LYS A 40 7.90 19.15 10.61
C LYS A 40 7.43 17.72 10.96
N ILE A 41 8.36 16.80 11.21
CA ILE A 41 8.00 15.47 11.68
C ILE A 41 7.36 15.55 13.06
N ARG A 42 6.30 14.78 13.25
CA ARG A 42 5.61 14.63 14.53
C ARG A 42 6.06 13.33 15.18
N ARG A 43 6.21 13.36 16.50
CA ARG A 43 6.37 12.14 17.32
C ARG A 43 5.06 11.93 18.09
N PRO A 44 4.55 10.69 18.17
CA PRO A 44 3.37 10.40 18.96
C PRO A 44 3.63 10.67 20.44
N ARG A 45 2.61 11.20 21.16
CA ARG A 45 2.70 11.46 22.60
C ARG A 45 2.42 10.23 23.45
N ALA A 46 1.85 9.19 22.85
CA ALA A 46 1.53 7.93 23.49
C ALA A 46 1.87 6.81 22.49
N ARG A 47 1.92 5.57 22.97
CA ARG A 47 2.12 4.42 22.09
C ARG A 47 0.89 4.17 21.21
N HIS A 48 1.12 3.86 19.94
CA HIS A 48 0.11 3.62 18.93
C HIS A 48 0.35 2.29 18.21
N THR A 49 -0.66 1.73 17.56
CA THR A 49 -0.42 0.69 16.55
C THR A 49 0.19 1.32 15.30
N THR A 50 0.89 0.55 14.51
CA THR A 50 1.44 1.03 13.22
C THR A 50 0.32 1.51 12.30
N ASP A 51 -0.84 0.86 12.34
CA ASP A 51 -2.03 1.24 11.56
C ASP A 51 -2.54 2.64 11.92
N GLN A 52 -2.53 2.99 13.21
CA GLN A 52 -2.87 4.35 13.66
C GLN A 52 -1.88 5.39 13.16
N ILE A 53 -0.59 5.05 13.08
CA ILE A 53 0.44 5.95 12.54
C ILE A 53 0.22 6.18 11.04
N VAL A 54 -0.06 5.11 10.29
CA VAL A 54 -0.43 5.20 8.87
C VAL A 54 -1.70 6.03 8.67
N ALA A 55 -2.73 5.81 9.51
CA ALA A 55 -3.98 6.55 9.47
C ALA A 55 -3.79 8.06 9.71
N GLN A 56 -2.89 8.47 10.61
CA GLN A 56 -2.59 9.88 10.85
C GLN A 56 -2.05 10.57 9.60
N ALA A 57 -1.20 9.90 8.82
CA ALA A 57 -0.73 10.45 7.55
C ALA A 57 -1.85 10.46 6.50
N ARG A 58 -2.59 9.35 6.39
CA ARG A 58 -3.62 9.13 5.37
C ARG A 58 -4.85 10.04 5.54
N GLN A 59 -5.30 10.25 6.79
CA GLN A 59 -6.55 10.97 7.08
C GLN A 59 -6.31 12.40 7.55
N LEU A 60 -5.24 12.64 8.33
CA LEU A 60 -4.96 13.95 8.92
C LEU A 60 -3.87 14.74 8.16
N GLY A 61 -3.23 14.12 7.17
CA GLY A 61 -2.17 14.78 6.39
C GLY A 61 -0.86 15.01 7.18
N TRP A 62 -0.62 14.25 8.26
CA TRP A 62 0.54 14.44 9.11
C TRP A 62 1.76 13.66 8.62
N THR A 63 2.94 14.25 8.82
CA THR A 63 4.21 13.50 8.75
C THR A 63 4.53 13.01 10.15
N VAL A 64 4.57 11.70 10.33
CA VAL A 64 4.74 11.06 11.63
C VAL A 64 5.92 10.12 11.59
N GLY A 65 6.83 10.26 12.55
CA GLY A 65 7.99 9.39 12.73
C GLY A 65 7.89 8.60 14.02
N ILE A 66 8.30 7.34 13.98
CA ILE A 66 8.24 6.41 15.12
C ILE A 66 9.50 5.56 15.21
N THR A 67 9.72 5.05 16.41
CA THR A 67 10.62 3.95 16.73
C THR A 67 9.82 2.79 17.31
N MET A 68 10.44 1.65 17.58
CA MET A 68 9.75 0.53 18.24
C MET A 68 9.16 0.92 19.61
N ALA A 69 9.79 1.85 20.33
CA ALA A 69 9.30 2.32 21.63
C ALA A 69 7.94 3.04 21.56
N ASP A 70 7.60 3.59 20.40
CA ASP A 70 6.34 4.30 20.17
C ASP A 70 5.19 3.35 19.77
N LEU A 71 5.48 2.05 19.55
CA LEU A 71 4.50 1.08 19.07
C LEU A 71 3.88 0.26 20.20
N ILE A 72 2.59 -0.05 20.02
CA ILE A 72 1.87 -1.08 20.76
C ILE A 72 1.94 -2.37 19.93
N GLY A 73 2.47 -3.44 20.53
CA GLY A 73 2.61 -4.73 19.88
C GLY A 73 3.82 -4.80 18.94
N ALA A 74 4.26 -6.01 18.67
CA ALA A 74 5.47 -6.29 17.90
C ALA A 74 5.19 -6.66 16.44
N GLN A 75 3.94 -7.00 16.08
CA GLN A 75 3.62 -7.64 14.81
C GLN A 75 4.05 -6.80 13.58
N CYS A 76 3.47 -5.63 13.39
CA CYS A 76 3.87 -4.78 12.26
C CYS A 76 5.29 -4.21 12.44
N GLY A 77 5.76 -4.02 13.71
CA GLY A 77 7.14 -3.65 13.99
C GLY A 77 8.14 -4.68 13.48
N ALA A 78 7.83 -5.98 13.61
CA ALA A 78 8.63 -7.06 13.08
C ALA A 78 8.59 -7.11 11.54
N VAL A 79 7.42 -6.87 10.95
CA VAL A 79 7.27 -6.83 9.48
C VAL A 79 8.18 -5.78 8.84
N ILE A 80 8.30 -4.59 9.44
CA ILE A 80 9.14 -3.50 8.93
C ILE A 80 10.59 -3.50 9.48
N GLY A 81 11.01 -4.56 10.18
CA GLY A 81 12.38 -4.73 10.67
C GLY A 81 12.76 -3.91 11.90
N LEU A 82 11.79 -3.32 12.62
CA LEU A 82 12.04 -2.57 13.88
C LEU A 82 12.03 -3.47 15.13
N HIS A 83 11.46 -4.68 15.04
CA HIS A 83 11.42 -5.66 16.11
C HIS A 83 12.05 -6.98 15.63
N PRO A 84 12.79 -7.71 16.47
CA PRO A 84 13.36 -8.99 16.08
C PRO A 84 12.28 -10.03 15.75
N GLN A 85 12.53 -10.82 14.72
CA GLN A 85 11.77 -12.04 14.40
C GLN A 85 12.41 -13.24 15.09
N ASP A 86 12.46 -13.18 16.42
CA ASP A 86 13.09 -14.19 17.28
C ASP A 86 12.19 -15.41 17.47
N SER A 87 12.65 -16.36 18.30
CA SER A 87 11.92 -17.59 18.57
C SER A 87 10.56 -17.36 19.24
N GLU A 88 10.43 -16.33 20.08
CA GLU A 88 9.14 -15.97 20.70
C GLU A 88 8.16 -15.47 19.64
N TRP A 89 8.60 -14.56 18.75
CA TRP A 89 7.76 -14.05 17.68
C TRP A 89 7.37 -15.18 16.70
N LEU A 90 8.33 -16.02 16.29
CA LEU A 90 8.11 -17.13 15.38
C LEU A 90 7.26 -18.26 15.98
N SER A 91 7.16 -18.37 17.30
CA SER A 91 6.32 -19.37 17.95
C SER A 91 4.83 -19.22 17.64
N GLY A 92 4.39 -18.00 17.32
CA GLY A 92 2.99 -17.70 17.05
C GLY A 92 2.10 -17.72 18.33
N THR A 93 2.67 -17.90 19.52
CA THR A 93 1.91 -18.03 20.77
C THR A 93 0.93 -16.89 21.01
N ARG A 94 1.26 -15.67 20.57
CA ARG A 94 0.38 -14.49 20.71
C ARG A 94 -0.80 -14.50 19.74
N MET A 95 -0.74 -15.31 18.69
CA MET A 95 -1.77 -15.41 17.65
C MET A 95 -2.69 -16.62 17.87
N ALA A 96 -2.18 -17.65 18.53
CA ALA A 96 -2.92 -18.87 18.86
C ALA A 96 -4.05 -18.56 19.86
N GLY A 97 -5.22 -19.18 19.67
CA GLY A 97 -6.43 -18.93 20.43
C GLY A 97 -7.13 -17.59 20.11
N VAL A 98 -6.54 -16.75 19.24
CA VAL A 98 -7.13 -15.49 18.79
C VAL A 98 -7.46 -15.57 17.30
N TRP A 99 -6.44 -15.79 16.46
CA TRP A 99 -6.57 -15.85 15.00
C TRP A 99 -6.45 -17.27 14.45
N PHE A 100 -5.76 -18.14 15.17
CA PHE A 100 -5.53 -19.53 14.81
C PHE A 100 -5.89 -20.43 15.98
N GLN A 101 -6.43 -21.60 15.68
CA GLN A 101 -6.84 -22.54 16.71
C GLN A 101 -5.62 -23.15 17.44
N THR A 102 -4.54 -23.42 16.70
CA THR A 102 -3.35 -24.09 17.23
C THR A 102 -2.11 -23.18 17.19
N ILE A 103 -1.11 -23.54 18.00
CA ILE A 103 0.20 -22.88 17.98
C ILE A 103 0.93 -23.21 16.68
N GLU A 104 0.75 -24.40 16.15
CA GLU A 104 1.35 -24.87 14.91
C GLU A 104 0.90 -24.00 13.72
N ASP A 105 -0.41 -23.75 13.59
CA ASP A 105 -0.97 -22.90 12.56
C ASP A 105 -0.51 -21.44 12.73
N ALA A 106 -0.51 -20.95 13.95
CA ALA A 106 -0.02 -19.61 14.27
C ALA A 106 1.47 -19.44 13.94
N SER A 107 2.29 -20.45 14.25
CA SER A 107 3.72 -20.45 13.90
C SER A 107 3.94 -20.56 12.39
N ALA A 108 3.15 -21.36 11.69
CA ALA A 108 3.20 -21.43 10.22
C ALA A 108 2.87 -20.08 9.59
N HIS A 109 1.85 -19.38 10.09
CA HIS A 109 1.51 -18.01 9.68
C HIS A 109 2.68 -17.05 9.88
N GLN A 110 3.31 -17.02 11.08
CA GLN A 110 4.43 -16.13 11.36
C GLN A 110 5.62 -16.37 10.39
N ARG A 111 5.87 -17.64 10.05
CA ARG A 111 6.94 -18.02 9.11
C ARG A 111 6.63 -17.72 7.65
N ALA A 112 5.37 -17.60 7.29
CA ALA A 112 4.92 -17.30 5.92
C ALA A 112 4.97 -15.81 5.59
N MET A 113 5.14 -14.94 6.59
CA MET A 113 5.13 -13.50 6.38
C MET A 113 6.35 -12.99 5.62
N ASP A 114 6.12 -12.05 4.72
CA ASP A 114 7.17 -11.23 4.15
C ASP A 114 7.60 -10.16 5.15
N VAL A 115 8.82 -10.26 5.65
CA VAL A 115 9.37 -9.35 6.67
C VAL A 115 10.70 -8.75 6.24
N VAL A 116 10.92 -7.49 6.60
CA VAL A 116 12.23 -6.83 6.48
C VAL A 116 13.14 -7.38 7.58
N PRO A 117 14.36 -7.83 7.28
CA PRO A 117 15.27 -8.36 8.29
C PRO A 117 15.54 -7.34 9.40
N TYR A 118 15.46 -7.81 10.66
CA TYR A 118 15.77 -6.99 11.82
C TYR A 118 17.24 -6.60 11.87
N GLY A 119 17.52 -5.43 12.42
CA GLY A 119 18.88 -4.99 12.76
C GLY A 119 19.40 -3.82 11.93
N ARG A 120 18.86 -3.60 10.73
CA ARG A 120 19.27 -2.48 9.88
C ARG A 120 18.58 -1.17 10.25
N TYR A 121 17.28 -1.19 10.47
CA TYR A 121 16.49 0.02 10.68
C TYR A 121 16.17 0.24 12.16
N ARG A 122 16.08 1.52 12.56
CA ARG A 122 15.79 1.96 13.94
C ARG A 122 14.53 2.79 14.02
N ALA A 123 14.08 3.35 12.89
CA ALA A 123 12.91 4.22 12.83
C ALA A 123 12.17 4.08 11.52
N MET A 124 10.92 4.52 11.51
CA MET A 124 10.07 4.63 10.33
C MET A 124 9.38 6.00 10.34
N ALA A 125 9.15 6.57 9.16
CA ALA A 125 8.21 7.68 9.02
C ALA A 125 7.20 7.42 7.91
N VAL A 126 6.01 8.02 8.08
CA VAL A 126 4.97 8.12 7.06
C VAL A 126 4.61 9.58 6.82
N SER A 127 4.27 9.91 5.57
CA SER A 127 3.94 11.28 5.18
C SER A 127 3.03 11.28 3.95
N PRO A 128 2.11 12.24 3.79
CA PRO A 128 1.49 12.48 2.49
C PRO A 128 2.56 12.64 1.40
N LEU A 129 2.35 12.03 0.25
CA LEU A 129 3.28 12.19 -0.88
C LEU A 129 3.43 13.66 -1.29
N THR A 130 2.30 14.40 -1.31
CA THR A 130 2.27 15.84 -1.64
C THR A 130 3.05 16.72 -0.67
N ALA A 131 3.34 16.24 0.55
CA ALA A 131 4.17 16.98 1.49
C ALA A 131 5.65 17.01 1.08
N GLY A 132 6.09 16.09 0.19
CA GLY A 132 7.45 16.02 -0.35
C GLY A 132 8.55 15.74 0.68
N ARG A 133 8.19 15.36 1.92
CA ARG A 133 9.14 15.25 3.04
C ARG A 133 9.93 13.94 3.04
N LEU A 134 9.36 12.89 2.44
CA LEU A 134 10.01 11.59 2.22
C LEU A 134 10.25 11.46 0.71
N ASN A 135 11.27 12.11 0.16
CA ASN A 135 11.54 12.12 -1.27
C ASN A 135 12.95 11.58 -1.59
N PRO A 136 13.03 10.34 -2.13
CA PRO A 136 11.93 9.42 -2.30
C PRO A 136 11.56 8.69 -0.99
N PRO A 137 10.30 8.26 -0.82
CA PRO A 137 9.96 7.22 0.16
C PRO A 137 10.53 5.87 -0.29
N ASP A 138 10.57 4.88 0.58
CA ASP A 138 10.92 3.51 0.20
C ASP A 138 9.76 2.82 -0.53
N ILE A 139 8.53 3.09 -0.08
CA ILE A 139 7.29 2.65 -0.73
C ILE A 139 6.21 3.72 -0.65
N CYS A 140 5.29 3.69 -1.63
CA CYS A 140 4.05 4.45 -1.62
C CYS A 140 2.90 3.51 -1.21
N LEU A 141 1.96 4.01 -0.40
CA LEU A 141 0.77 3.30 0.04
C LEU A 141 -0.46 3.99 -0.55
N ILE A 142 -1.23 3.26 -1.34
CA ILE A 142 -2.42 3.74 -2.04
C ILE A 142 -3.60 2.88 -1.60
N TYR A 143 -4.55 3.49 -0.91
CA TYR A 143 -5.81 2.84 -0.54
C TYR A 143 -6.89 3.20 -1.56
N GLY A 144 -7.69 2.21 -1.94
CA GLY A 144 -8.76 2.43 -2.89
C GLY A 144 -9.67 1.23 -3.02
N THR A 145 -10.85 1.44 -3.63
CA THR A 145 -11.80 0.37 -3.89
C THR A 145 -11.27 -0.63 -4.94
N PRO A 146 -11.81 -1.85 -5.03
CA PRO A 146 -11.44 -2.80 -6.08
C PRO A 146 -11.53 -2.22 -7.49
N GLY A 147 -12.56 -1.38 -7.76
CA GLY A 147 -12.72 -0.70 -9.03
C GLY A 147 -11.62 0.32 -9.33
N GLN A 148 -11.09 1.01 -8.33
CA GLN A 148 -9.94 1.91 -8.45
C GLN A 148 -8.64 1.10 -8.65
N MET A 149 -8.50 0.01 -7.90
CA MET A 149 -7.29 -0.83 -7.95
C MET A 149 -7.10 -1.55 -9.28
N ILE A 150 -8.18 -2.00 -9.93
CA ILE A 150 -8.04 -2.62 -11.26
C ILE A 150 -7.55 -1.60 -12.30
N PHE A 151 -8.01 -0.34 -12.24
CA PHE A 151 -7.48 0.71 -13.11
C PHE A 151 -6.03 1.06 -12.79
N PHE A 152 -5.67 1.12 -11.50
CA PHE A 152 -4.28 1.31 -11.09
C PHE A 152 -3.36 0.22 -11.67
N ILE A 153 -3.77 -1.05 -11.56
CA ILE A 153 -3.04 -2.19 -12.12
C ILE A 153 -2.95 -2.09 -13.64
N ASN A 154 -4.05 -1.77 -14.32
CA ASN A 154 -4.06 -1.60 -15.77
C ASN A 154 -3.12 -0.47 -16.20
N GLY A 155 -3.08 0.65 -15.46
CA GLY A 155 -2.12 1.73 -15.68
C GLY A 155 -0.67 1.24 -15.53
N LEU A 156 -0.39 0.46 -14.48
CA LEU A 156 0.93 -0.12 -14.26
C LEU A 156 1.34 -1.09 -15.38
N GLN A 157 0.38 -1.80 -15.97
CA GLN A 157 0.60 -2.80 -17.03
C GLN A 157 0.53 -2.22 -18.44
N TRP A 158 0.23 -0.94 -18.61
CA TRP A 158 0.06 -0.29 -19.92
C TRP A 158 1.29 -0.46 -20.83
N THR A 159 2.48 -0.31 -20.27
CA THR A 159 3.75 -0.55 -20.97
C THR A 159 4.54 -1.66 -20.28
N GLY A 160 5.08 -2.61 -21.06
CA GLY A 160 5.85 -3.72 -20.51
C GLY A 160 4.98 -4.58 -19.58
N TYR A 161 3.94 -5.20 -20.17
CA TYR A 161 3.02 -6.07 -19.43
C TYR A 161 3.77 -7.14 -18.66
N ARG A 162 3.36 -7.32 -17.41
CA ARG A 162 3.70 -8.50 -16.61
C ARG A 162 2.52 -8.87 -15.72
N LYS A 163 2.33 -10.17 -15.52
CA LYS A 163 1.35 -10.67 -14.57
C LYS A 163 1.79 -10.31 -13.14
N LEU A 164 0.90 -9.71 -12.38
CA LEU A 164 1.09 -9.50 -10.96
C LEU A 164 0.50 -10.68 -10.19
N SER A 165 1.17 -11.10 -9.12
CA SER A 165 0.69 -12.16 -8.24
C SER A 165 0.54 -11.61 -6.84
N PHE A 166 -0.64 -11.81 -6.26
CA PHE A 166 -0.98 -11.38 -4.92
C PHE A 166 -1.24 -12.62 -4.06
N THR A 167 -0.71 -12.60 -2.85
CA THR A 167 -0.87 -13.66 -1.86
C THR A 167 -1.45 -13.04 -0.60
N SER A 168 -2.04 -13.84 0.27
CA SER A 168 -2.50 -13.37 1.56
C SER A 168 -2.13 -14.36 2.64
N VAL A 169 -1.56 -13.85 3.73
CA VAL A 169 -1.39 -14.59 4.98
C VAL A 169 -2.62 -14.49 5.86
N GLY A 170 -3.66 -13.74 5.43
CA GLY A 170 -4.89 -13.49 6.16
C GLY A 170 -4.74 -12.33 7.14
N GLU A 171 -4.42 -12.59 8.38
CA GLU A 171 -4.08 -11.55 9.35
C GLU A 171 -2.66 -11.02 9.08
N SER A 172 -2.37 -9.80 9.52
CA SER A 172 -1.09 -9.11 9.25
C SER A 172 -0.89 -8.72 7.78
N ALA A 173 -1.89 -8.09 7.19
CA ALA A 173 -1.85 -7.57 5.81
C ALA A 173 -0.65 -6.65 5.54
N CYS A 174 -0.05 -6.07 6.58
CA CYS A 174 1.22 -5.34 6.49
C CYS A 174 2.36 -6.20 5.92
N ALA A 175 2.37 -7.52 6.15
CA ALA A 175 3.37 -8.42 5.57
C ALA A 175 3.14 -8.59 4.06
N ASP A 176 1.87 -8.80 3.64
CA ASP A 176 1.51 -8.97 2.23
C ASP A 176 1.67 -7.69 1.40
N SER A 177 1.74 -6.53 2.04
CA SER A 177 1.89 -5.22 1.40
C SER A 177 3.25 -4.58 1.70
N TRP A 178 3.40 -3.98 2.88
CA TRP A 178 4.62 -3.21 3.23
C TRP A 178 5.86 -4.09 3.24
N GLY A 179 5.80 -5.21 3.97
CA GLY A 179 6.91 -6.16 4.08
C GLY A 179 7.34 -6.68 2.72
N LYS A 180 6.37 -7.13 1.92
CA LYS A 180 6.63 -7.65 0.57
C LYS A 180 7.21 -6.58 -0.34
N ALA A 181 6.61 -5.39 -0.42
CA ALA A 181 7.10 -4.32 -1.29
C ALA A 181 8.50 -3.83 -0.87
N LEU A 182 8.75 -3.66 0.43
CA LEU A 182 10.07 -3.27 0.97
C LEU A 182 11.14 -4.32 0.70
N ARG A 183 10.79 -5.61 0.84
CA ARG A 183 11.75 -6.71 0.68
C ARG A 183 12.07 -7.03 -0.79
N THR A 184 11.05 -6.98 -1.65
CA THR A 184 11.18 -7.43 -3.04
C THR A 184 11.42 -6.30 -4.03
N GLY A 185 11.12 -5.05 -3.68
CA GLY A 185 11.11 -3.94 -4.62
C GLY A 185 9.99 -4.02 -5.66
N GLU A 186 8.93 -4.80 -5.40
CA GLU A 186 7.83 -5.07 -6.30
C GLU A 186 6.49 -4.57 -5.76
N PRO A 187 5.54 -4.18 -6.64
CA PRO A 187 4.20 -3.85 -6.21
C PRO A 187 3.50 -5.00 -5.50
N ALA A 188 2.83 -4.72 -4.40
CA ALA A 188 2.10 -5.69 -3.59
C ALA A 188 0.70 -5.16 -3.27
N LEU A 189 -0.33 -5.94 -3.59
CA LEU A 189 -1.73 -5.64 -3.28
C LEU A 189 -2.22 -6.58 -2.18
N THR A 190 -2.95 -6.05 -1.21
CA THR A 190 -3.56 -6.85 -0.15
C THR A 190 -4.97 -6.39 0.19
N ILE A 191 -5.70 -7.29 0.86
CA ILE A 191 -6.94 -6.98 1.56
C ILE A 191 -6.56 -6.54 2.97
N PRO A 192 -6.87 -5.30 3.40
CA PRO A 192 -6.56 -4.82 4.75
C PRO A 192 -7.12 -5.73 5.83
N CYS A 193 -6.28 -6.07 6.82
CA CYS A 193 -6.62 -6.96 7.91
C CYS A 193 -7.50 -6.28 8.98
N TYR A 194 -7.84 -7.04 10.03
CA TYR A 194 -8.64 -6.52 11.14
C TYR A 194 -8.02 -5.29 11.80
N ALA A 195 -6.71 -5.29 12.02
CA ALA A 195 -6.03 -4.18 12.67
C ALA A 195 -6.05 -2.89 11.84
N GLU A 196 -5.82 -2.97 10.53
CA GLU A 196 -5.93 -1.82 9.64
C GLU A 196 -7.36 -1.23 9.62
N ARG A 197 -8.39 -2.08 9.69
CA ARG A 197 -9.78 -1.62 9.80
C ARG A 197 -10.08 -1.05 11.18
N ARG A 198 -9.76 -1.77 12.24
CA ARG A 198 -10.08 -1.40 13.62
C ARG A 198 -9.33 -0.16 14.10
N TYR A 199 -8.04 -0.07 13.81
CA TYR A 199 -7.16 0.99 14.30
C TYR A 199 -6.76 2.01 13.24
N GLY A 200 -6.67 1.58 11.99
CA GLY A 200 -6.33 2.44 10.85
C GLY A 200 -7.54 3.08 10.16
N GLY A 201 -8.77 2.67 10.51
CA GLY A 201 -9.99 3.21 9.91
C GLY A 201 -10.08 2.96 8.41
N VAL A 202 -9.56 1.82 7.94
CA VAL A 202 -9.70 1.39 6.54
C VAL A 202 -11.13 0.89 6.33
N ALA A 203 -11.80 1.38 5.28
CA ALA A 203 -13.18 0.98 4.97
C ALA A 203 -13.25 -0.46 4.43
N ASP A 204 -14.42 -1.09 4.57
CA ASP A 204 -14.63 -2.50 4.17
C ASP A 204 -14.44 -2.73 2.68
N ASP A 205 -14.68 -1.70 1.87
CA ASP A 205 -14.54 -1.70 0.43
C ASP A 205 -13.16 -1.20 -0.06
N GLU A 206 -12.18 -1.02 0.83
CA GLU A 206 -10.83 -0.61 0.45
C GLU A 206 -9.86 -1.79 0.38
N LEU A 207 -8.98 -1.74 -0.61
CA LEU A 207 -7.75 -2.52 -0.78
C LEU A 207 -6.55 -1.61 -0.57
N LEU A 208 -5.39 -2.19 -0.30
CA LEU A 208 -4.11 -1.49 -0.17
C LEU A 208 -3.12 -1.96 -1.24
N MET A 209 -2.62 -1.01 -2.02
CA MET A 209 -1.44 -1.19 -2.89
C MET A 209 -0.22 -0.57 -2.21
N ALA A 210 0.79 -1.37 -1.91
CA ALA A 210 2.13 -0.91 -1.56
C ALA A 210 3.03 -1.03 -2.80
N ILE A 211 3.70 0.05 -3.19
CA ILE A 211 4.41 0.11 -4.45
C ILE A 211 5.69 0.94 -4.33
N PRO A 212 6.85 0.47 -4.85
CA PRO A 212 8.05 1.28 -4.94
C PRO A 212 7.83 2.54 -5.78
N PRO A 213 8.43 3.68 -5.41
CA PRO A 213 8.20 4.98 -6.05
C PRO A 213 8.52 5.00 -7.54
N CYS A 214 9.49 4.20 -7.99
CA CYS A 214 9.90 4.13 -9.40
C CYS A 214 8.79 3.68 -10.37
N PHE A 215 7.75 3.02 -9.87
CA PHE A 215 6.61 2.62 -10.69
C PHE A 215 5.55 3.71 -10.84
N MET A 216 5.54 4.73 -9.97
CA MET A 216 4.46 5.72 -9.93
C MET A 216 4.31 6.54 -11.23
N PRO A 217 5.40 7.04 -11.87
CA PRO A 217 5.28 7.71 -13.16
C PRO A 217 4.61 6.83 -14.22
N LYS A 218 5.04 5.57 -14.31
CA LYS A 218 4.48 4.59 -15.24
C LYS A 218 2.97 4.36 -15.04
N VAL A 219 2.53 4.31 -13.78
CA VAL A 219 1.10 4.20 -13.44
C VAL A 219 0.33 5.40 -13.99
N ILE A 220 0.83 6.62 -13.77
CA ILE A 220 0.16 7.85 -14.24
C ILE A 220 0.09 7.91 -15.75
N ASP A 221 1.18 7.61 -16.44
CA ASP A 221 1.22 7.57 -17.91
C ASP A 221 0.22 6.55 -18.47
N GLY A 222 0.15 5.38 -17.86
CA GLY A 222 -0.80 4.34 -18.24
C GLY A 222 -2.24 4.74 -17.98
N LEU A 223 -2.56 5.33 -16.82
CA LEU A 223 -3.89 5.83 -16.51
C LEU A 223 -4.33 6.93 -17.50
N ALA A 224 -3.41 7.84 -17.86
CA ALA A 224 -3.67 8.88 -18.86
C ALA A 224 -3.98 8.27 -20.23
N ALA A 225 -3.24 7.25 -20.65
CA ALA A 225 -3.47 6.55 -21.90
C ALA A 225 -4.82 5.80 -21.91
N LEU A 226 -5.15 5.08 -20.83
CA LEU A 226 -6.44 4.41 -20.68
C LEU A 226 -7.59 5.41 -20.76
N PHE A 227 -7.48 6.54 -20.07
CA PHE A 227 -8.47 7.61 -20.08
C PHE A 227 -8.68 8.17 -21.49
N LYS A 228 -7.59 8.40 -22.23
CA LYS A 228 -7.63 8.87 -23.64
C LYS A 228 -8.31 7.85 -24.54
N ASN A 229 -8.17 6.55 -24.26
CA ASN A 229 -8.81 5.46 -24.99
C ASN A 229 -10.29 5.25 -24.62
N GLY A 230 -10.86 6.09 -23.75
CA GLY A 230 -12.24 5.98 -23.31
C GLY A 230 -12.48 5.03 -22.14
N LEU A 231 -11.43 4.38 -21.63
CA LEU A 231 -11.49 3.52 -20.44
C LEU A 231 -11.34 4.39 -19.18
N ARG A 232 -12.45 4.69 -18.53
CA ARG A 232 -12.52 5.70 -17.46
C ARG A 232 -13.11 5.11 -16.18
N TYR A 233 -12.64 5.57 -15.04
CA TYR A 233 -13.24 5.33 -13.75
C TYR A 233 -14.05 6.57 -13.31
N PRO A 234 -15.24 6.44 -12.68
CA PRO A 234 -15.95 5.19 -12.46
C PRO A 234 -16.52 4.59 -13.75
N VAL A 235 -16.58 3.24 -13.80
CA VAL A 235 -17.15 2.54 -14.96
C VAL A 235 -18.67 2.54 -14.82
N PRO A 236 -19.42 3.19 -15.74
CA PRO A 236 -20.85 3.09 -15.72
C PRO A 236 -21.31 1.67 -16.09
N PRO A 237 -22.25 1.06 -15.35
CA PRO A 237 -22.77 -0.24 -15.72
C PRO A 237 -23.52 -0.15 -17.04
N TYR A 238 -23.27 -1.08 -17.95
CA TYR A 238 -24.07 -1.26 -19.15
C TYR A 238 -25.24 -2.21 -18.84
N GLY A 239 -26.41 -1.95 -19.40
CA GLY A 239 -27.58 -2.78 -19.14
C GLY A 239 -27.36 -4.23 -19.57
N ILE A 240 -27.56 -5.19 -18.66
CA ILE A 240 -27.28 -6.63 -18.89
C ILE A 240 -28.13 -7.24 -20.02
N GLN A 241 -29.23 -6.58 -20.42
CA GLN A 241 -30.11 -6.99 -21.52
C GLN A 241 -29.85 -6.22 -22.82
N SER A 242 -28.86 -5.30 -22.81
CA SER A 242 -28.53 -4.48 -23.97
C SER A 242 -27.55 -5.22 -24.88
N ASP A 243 -27.56 -4.85 -26.18
CA ASP A 243 -26.52 -5.32 -27.11
C ASP A 243 -25.14 -4.85 -26.65
N ALA A 244 -24.29 -5.78 -26.25
CA ALA A 244 -22.96 -5.48 -25.75
C ALA A 244 -22.07 -4.79 -26.83
N GLY A 245 -22.29 -5.10 -28.11
CA GLY A 245 -21.57 -4.48 -29.22
C GLY A 245 -21.79 -2.96 -29.31
N ALA A 246 -22.99 -2.48 -29.00
CA ALA A 246 -23.30 -1.06 -29.00
C ALA A 246 -22.64 -0.27 -27.85
N GLY A 247 -22.23 -0.94 -26.78
CA GLY A 247 -21.58 -0.34 -25.59
C GLY A 247 -20.06 -0.49 -25.54
N LEU A 248 -19.44 -1.14 -26.51
CA LEU A 248 -17.99 -1.32 -26.52
C LEU A 248 -17.28 0.05 -26.66
N ALA A 249 -16.18 0.20 -25.93
CA ALA A 249 -15.31 1.34 -26.13
C ALA A 249 -14.84 1.40 -27.58
N VAL A 250 -14.71 2.61 -28.13
CA VAL A 250 -14.38 2.86 -29.54
C VAL A 250 -13.18 2.04 -30.01
N SER A 251 -12.17 1.84 -29.16
CA SER A 251 -10.97 1.03 -29.46
C SER A 251 -11.25 -0.45 -29.70
N TYR A 252 -12.29 -1.02 -29.08
CA TYR A 252 -12.71 -2.41 -29.33
C TYR A 252 -13.58 -2.51 -30.58
N ALA A 253 -14.55 -1.59 -30.72
CA ALA A 253 -15.41 -1.54 -31.88
C ALA A 253 -14.66 -1.38 -33.21
N ASP A 254 -13.57 -0.60 -33.22
CA ASP A 254 -12.72 -0.43 -34.40
C ASP A 254 -11.89 -1.67 -34.77
N LYS A 255 -11.61 -2.52 -33.80
CA LYS A 255 -10.86 -3.77 -34.03
C LYS A 255 -11.75 -4.88 -34.56
N GLU A 256 -13.00 -4.98 -34.08
CA GLU A 256 -13.97 -5.94 -34.59
C GLU A 256 -14.40 -5.66 -36.03
N LYS A 257 -14.45 -4.38 -36.43
CA LYS A 257 -14.74 -4.01 -37.83
C LYS A 257 -13.62 -4.31 -38.82
N LYS A 258 -12.40 -4.63 -38.31
CA LYS A 258 -11.21 -4.95 -39.13
C LYS A 258 -10.90 -6.45 -39.18
N ALA A 259 -11.61 -7.29 -38.43
CA ALA A 259 -11.54 -8.75 -38.44
C ALA A 259 -12.63 -9.34 -39.33
#